data_a132df427cec3af1a77cb4293879e5ac
#
_entry.id   a132df427cec3af1a77cb4293879e5ac
#
_cell.length_a   1.000
_cell.length_b   1.000
_cell.length_c   1.000
_cell.angle_alpha   90.00
_cell.angle_beta   90.00
_cell.angle_gamma   90.00
#
_symmetry.space_group_name_H-M   'P 1'
#
loop_
_entity.id
_entity.type
_entity.pdbx_description
1 polymer ?
#
loop_
_entity_poly.entity_id
_entity_poly.type
_entity_poly.pdbx_seq_one_letter_code
_entity_poly.pdbx_strand_id
1 'polypeptide(L)'
;GKSTLMNIIGCMDVMDSGNYLLDGVAIEQAKEKELVKIRNQKIGFIFQKYHLIPTYNVLQNIVMPLLMRGMGLAEAQETSMDTIDMLGLSQRIGHKPNELSGGQQQRVAIARALVGKPAILLADEPTGALDVNSGKEVLKLFENLNQMGNTIVMITHDLNVAKHAGRVVRIVDGEIYEN
;
A
#
# COMPACT_ATOMS: atom_id res chain seq x y z
N GLY A 1 4.62 -11.58 15.39
CA GLY A 1 5.80 -10.86 14.89
C GLY A 1 5.58 -10.11 13.57
N LYS A 2 4.87 -10.71 12.58
CA LYS A 2 4.70 -10.06 11.26
C LYS A 2 4.01 -8.69 11.34
N SER A 3 2.88 -8.59 12.01
CA SER A 3 2.13 -7.33 12.14
C SER A 3 2.90 -6.28 12.94
N THR A 4 3.66 -6.69 13.97
CA THR A 4 4.54 -5.80 14.73
C THR A 4 5.62 -5.20 13.83
N LEU A 5 6.30 -6.05 13.04
CA LEU A 5 7.32 -5.57 12.09
C LEU A 5 6.71 -4.63 11.05
N MET A 6 5.53 -4.96 10.51
CA MET A 6 4.83 -4.08 9.57
C MET A 6 4.50 -2.71 10.18
N ASN A 7 4.04 -2.69 11.43
CA ASN A 7 3.73 -1.44 12.13
C ASN A 7 4.98 -0.58 12.33
N ILE A 8 6.14 -1.20 12.64
CA ILE A 8 7.41 -0.49 12.76
C ILE A 8 7.86 0.04 11.39
N ILE A 9 7.89 -0.80 10.35
CA ILE A 9 8.23 -0.37 8.99
C ILE A 9 7.27 0.71 8.51
N GLY A 10 5.99 0.60 8.86
CA GLY A 10 4.94 1.55 8.53
C GLY A 10 4.95 2.83 9.36
N CYS A 11 5.90 3.02 10.26
CA CYS A 11 5.94 4.15 11.19
C CYS A 11 4.65 4.31 12.02
N MET A 12 3.94 3.22 12.30
CA MET A 12 2.74 3.18 13.16
C MET A 12 3.11 2.82 14.59
N ASP A 13 4.28 2.22 14.79
CA ASP A 13 4.83 1.87 16.08
C ASP A 13 6.32 2.21 16.11
N VAL A 14 6.90 2.28 17.29
CA VAL A 14 8.33 2.57 17.49
C VAL A 14 9.10 1.29 17.79
N MET A 15 10.35 1.23 17.35
CA MET A 15 11.24 0.13 17.67
C MET A 15 11.91 0.37 19.04
N ASP A 16 12.18 -0.70 19.77
CA ASP A 16 12.89 -0.62 21.06
C ASP A 16 14.37 -0.29 20.87
N SER A 17 14.99 -0.77 19.78
CA SER A 17 16.41 -0.55 19.47
C SER A 17 16.70 -0.86 18.00
N GLY A 18 17.85 -0.41 17.52
CA GLY A 18 18.30 -0.62 16.15
C GLY A 18 18.24 0.65 15.30
N ASN A 19 18.46 0.50 14.00
CA ASN A 19 18.46 1.61 13.05
C ASN A 19 17.47 1.30 11.93
N TYR A 20 16.69 2.29 11.53
CA TYR A 20 15.77 2.18 10.38
C TYR A 20 15.90 3.42 9.50
N LEU A 21 16.36 3.21 8.27
CA LEU A 21 16.44 4.25 7.24
C LEU A 21 15.32 4.04 6.21
N LEU A 22 14.45 5.02 6.06
CA LEU A 22 13.45 5.04 5.00
C LEU A 22 13.74 6.19 4.05
N ASP A 23 14.13 5.86 2.82
CA ASP A 23 14.48 6.84 1.80
C ASP A 23 15.49 7.90 2.32
N GLY A 24 16.53 7.42 3.00
CA GLY A 24 17.60 8.23 3.61
C GLY A 24 17.23 8.95 4.91
N VAL A 25 16.01 8.79 5.42
CA VAL A 25 15.56 9.40 6.68
C VAL A 25 15.71 8.40 7.83
N ALA A 26 16.40 8.79 8.91
CA ALA A 26 16.55 7.98 10.13
C ALA A 26 15.25 8.04 10.95
N ILE A 27 14.53 6.93 10.98
CA ILE A 27 13.19 6.84 11.59
C ILE A 27 13.27 6.77 13.12
N GLU A 28 14.28 6.12 13.66
CA GLU A 28 14.50 5.97 15.11
C GLU A 28 14.71 7.29 15.84
N GLN A 29 15.05 8.36 15.10
CA GLN A 29 15.27 9.71 15.65
C GLN A 29 14.04 10.63 15.45
N ALA A 30 13.06 10.18 14.69
CA ALA A 30 11.90 11.00 14.32
C ALA A 30 10.90 11.11 15.49
N LYS A 31 10.42 12.32 15.73
CA LYS A 31 9.34 12.58 16.69
C LYS A 31 7.99 12.18 16.08
N GLU A 32 6.98 11.98 16.93
CA GLU A 32 5.65 11.55 16.48
C GLU A 32 5.06 12.41 15.34
N LYS A 33 5.19 13.75 15.41
CA LYS A 33 4.75 14.65 14.33
C LYS A 33 5.48 14.41 13.01
N GLU A 34 6.77 14.05 13.07
CA GLU A 34 7.60 13.73 11.90
C GLU A 34 7.20 12.37 11.35
N LEU A 35 6.95 11.37 12.22
CA LEU A 35 6.46 10.05 11.82
C LEU A 35 5.13 10.14 11.08
N VAL A 36 4.20 10.98 11.53
CA VAL A 36 2.92 11.24 10.82
C VAL A 36 3.18 11.77 9.41
N LYS A 37 4.11 12.73 9.25
CA LYS A 37 4.47 13.30 7.95
C LYS A 37 5.15 12.25 7.05
N ILE A 38 6.11 11.51 7.59
CA ILE A 38 6.83 10.45 6.89
C ILE A 38 5.84 9.38 6.42
N ARG A 39 4.97 8.89 7.30
CA ARG A 39 3.93 7.92 6.96
C ARG A 39 3.05 8.38 5.82
N ASN A 40 2.57 9.63 5.88
CA ASN A 40 1.75 10.19 4.82
C ASN A 40 2.51 10.31 3.48
N GLN A 41 3.78 10.72 3.50
CA GLN A 41 4.53 11.07 2.29
C GLN A 41 5.31 9.90 1.68
N LYS A 42 5.82 8.98 2.52
CA LYS A 42 6.78 7.95 2.12
C LYS A 42 6.20 6.55 2.10
N ILE A 43 5.02 6.32 2.68
CA ILE A 43 4.47 4.98 2.84
C ILE A 43 3.07 4.90 2.23
N GLY A 44 2.87 3.92 1.35
CA GLY A 44 1.56 3.55 0.84
C GLY A 44 1.07 2.27 1.49
N PHE A 45 -0.07 2.30 2.18
CA PHE A 45 -0.65 1.12 2.83
C PHE A 45 -1.73 0.47 1.99
N ILE A 46 -1.67 -0.86 1.89
CA ILE A 46 -2.65 -1.71 1.21
C ILE A 46 -3.06 -2.82 2.18
N PHE A 47 -4.34 -2.89 2.51
CA PHE A 47 -4.89 -3.81 3.50
C PHE A 47 -5.77 -4.88 2.87
N GLN A 48 -5.91 -6.02 3.54
CA GLN A 48 -6.78 -7.12 3.13
C GLN A 48 -8.25 -6.70 2.94
N LYS A 49 -8.77 -5.83 3.81
CA LYS A 49 -10.16 -5.32 3.78
C LYS A 49 -10.31 -3.99 3.03
N TYR A 50 -9.38 -3.64 2.15
CA TYR A 50 -9.35 -2.44 1.30
C TYR A 50 -9.39 -1.10 2.06
N HIS A 51 -10.14 -0.98 3.13
CA HIS A 51 -10.37 0.23 3.93
C HIS A 51 -10.74 1.44 3.08
N LEU A 52 -11.62 1.24 2.10
CA LEU A 52 -12.20 2.33 1.33
C LEU A 52 -13.26 3.05 2.15
N ILE A 53 -13.37 4.36 1.95
CA ILE A 53 -14.42 5.18 2.56
C ILE A 53 -15.72 4.90 1.80
N PRO A 54 -16.75 4.29 2.42
CA PRO A 54 -17.93 3.79 1.69
C PRO A 54 -18.79 4.89 1.05
N THR A 55 -18.76 6.09 1.63
CA THR A 55 -19.50 7.25 1.14
C THR A 55 -18.82 7.96 -0.03
N TYR A 56 -17.53 7.70 -0.25
CA TYR A 56 -16.71 8.28 -1.31
C TYR A 56 -16.74 7.40 -2.56
N ASN A 57 -16.70 8.03 -3.73
CA ASN A 57 -16.48 7.33 -4.98
C ASN A 57 -14.99 6.93 -5.14
N VAL A 58 -14.68 6.23 -6.24
CA VAL A 58 -13.32 5.77 -6.57
C VAL A 58 -12.33 6.95 -6.59
N LEU A 59 -12.65 8.02 -7.32
CA LEU A 59 -11.77 9.19 -7.44
C LEU A 59 -11.52 9.83 -6.07
N GLN A 60 -12.56 10.04 -5.27
CA GLN A 60 -12.46 10.62 -3.93
C GLN A 60 -11.61 9.77 -2.98
N ASN A 61 -11.73 8.44 -3.04
CA ASN A 61 -10.86 7.54 -2.27
C ASN A 61 -9.40 7.65 -2.67
N ILE A 62 -9.11 7.75 -3.98
CA ILE A 62 -7.74 7.78 -4.51
C ILE A 62 -7.05 9.11 -4.19
N VAL A 63 -7.72 10.24 -4.36
CA VAL A 63 -7.10 11.58 -4.14
C VAL A 63 -6.87 11.92 -2.68
N MET A 64 -7.50 11.21 -1.75
CA MET A 64 -7.48 11.50 -0.32
C MET A 64 -6.07 11.77 0.25
N PRO A 65 -5.04 10.92 -0.01
CA PRO A 65 -3.69 11.17 0.51
C PRO A 65 -3.07 12.48 0.01
N LEU A 66 -3.37 12.90 -1.21
CA LEU A 66 -2.88 14.15 -1.80
C LEU A 66 -3.54 15.36 -1.12
N LEU A 67 -4.85 15.28 -0.89
CA LEU A 67 -5.58 16.32 -0.15
C LEU A 67 -5.05 16.48 1.27
N MET A 68 -4.72 15.37 1.95
CA MET A 68 -4.09 15.40 3.28
C MET A 68 -2.70 16.01 3.30
N ARG A 69 -2.01 16.08 2.14
CA ARG A 69 -0.73 16.78 1.95
C ARG A 69 -0.91 18.27 1.66
N GLY A 70 -2.17 18.76 1.58
CA GLY A 70 -2.50 20.14 1.29
C GLY A 70 -2.62 20.47 -0.21
N MET A 71 -2.60 19.45 -1.10
CA MET A 71 -2.84 19.64 -2.53
C MET A 71 -4.27 20.09 -2.78
N GLY A 72 -4.48 21.01 -3.72
CA GLY A 72 -5.81 21.43 -4.14
C GLY A 72 -6.59 20.30 -4.82
N LEU A 73 -7.92 20.30 -4.73
CA LEU A 73 -8.75 19.20 -5.28
C LEU A 73 -8.54 19.00 -6.78
N ALA A 74 -8.54 20.07 -7.58
CA ALA A 74 -8.36 19.98 -9.02
C ALA A 74 -6.98 19.39 -9.40
N GLU A 75 -5.91 19.85 -8.73
CA GLU A 75 -4.56 19.34 -8.91
C GLU A 75 -4.43 17.88 -8.49
N ALA A 76 -5.05 17.49 -7.35
CA ALA A 76 -5.05 16.11 -6.87
C ALA A 76 -5.77 15.17 -7.84
N GLN A 77 -6.87 15.61 -8.43
CA GLN A 77 -7.60 14.85 -9.45
C GLN A 77 -6.74 14.65 -10.70
N GLU A 78 -6.16 15.72 -11.25
CA GLU A 78 -5.28 15.66 -12.42
C GLU A 78 -4.08 14.73 -12.17
N THR A 79 -3.38 14.90 -11.05
CA THR A 79 -2.23 14.07 -10.66
C THR A 79 -2.59 12.59 -10.54
N SER A 80 -3.83 12.27 -10.24
CA SER A 80 -4.28 10.88 -10.02
C SER A 80 -4.64 10.14 -11.30
N MET A 81 -4.88 10.85 -12.42
CA MET A 81 -5.44 10.23 -13.63
C MET A 81 -4.55 9.15 -14.22
N ASP A 82 -3.24 9.37 -14.31
CA ASP A 82 -2.30 8.37 -14.84
C ASP A 82 -2.33 7.07 -14.00
N THR A 83 -2.41 7.21 -12.67
CA THR A 83 -2.51 6.05 -11.77
C THR A 83 -3.84 5.32 -11.93
N ILE A 84 -4.93 6.05 -12.10
CA ILE A 84 -6.28 5.52 -12.33
C ILE A 84 -6.32 4.72 -13.64
N ASP A 85 -5.77 5.28 -14.71
CA ASP A 85 -5.71 4.64 -16.02
C ASP A 85 -4.84 3.39 -16.01
N MET A 86 -3.64 3.47 -15.43
CA MET A 86 -2.71 2.34 -15.28
C MET A 86 -3.36 1.15 -14.55
N LEU A 87 -4.23 1.42 -13.57
CA LEU A 87 -4.92 0.39 -12.79
C LEU A 87 -6.27 -0.04 -13.38
N GLY A 88 -6.65 0.47 -14.56
CA GLY A 88 -7.88 0.12 -15.27
C GLY A 88 -9.14 0.58 -14.56
N LEU A 89 -9.10 1.74 -13.89
CA LEU A 89 -10.19 2.27 -13.09
C LEU A 89 -10.95 3.43 -13.75
N SER A 90 -10.53 3.90 -14.94
CA SER A 90 -11.04 5.10 -15.62
C SER A 90 -12.56 5.06 -15.82
N GLN A 91 -13.10 3.89 -16.14
CA GLN A 91 -14.56 3.70 -16.32
C GLN A 91 -15.32 3.57 -14.99
N ARG A 92 -14.64 3.63 -13.87
CA ARG A 92 -15.18 3.41 -12.52
C ARG A 92 -15.02 4.59 -11.58
N ILE A 93 -14.46 5.70 -12.02
CA ILE A 93 -14.10 6.86 -11.18
C ILE A 93 -15.27 7.42 -10.35
N GLY A 94 -16.50 7.35 -10.90
CA GLY A 94 -17.71 7.81 -10.22
C GLY A 94 -18.39 6.77 -9.32
N HIS A 95 -17.99 5.48 -9.40
CA HIS A 95 -18.64 4.40 -8.65
C HIS A 95 -18.25 4.44 -7.17
N LYS A 96 -19.14 3.99 -6.31
CA LYS A 96 -18.87 3.77 -4.87
C LYS A 96 -18.33 2.35 -4.62
N PRO A 97 -17.66 2.10 -3.49
CA PRO A 97 -17.10 0.79 -3.17
C PRO A 97 -18.08 -0.38 -3.26
N ASN A 98 -19.33 -0.19 -2.87
CA ASN A 98 -20.36 -1.23 -2.93
C ASN A 98 -20.83 -1.58 -4.37
N GLU A 99 -20.44 -0.80 -5.37
CA GLU A 99 -20.71 -1.04 -6.79
C GLU A 99 -19.55 -1.74 -7.50
N LEU A 100 -18.49 -2.09 -6.78
CA LEU A 100 -17.26 -2.66 -7.30
C LEU A 100 -17.07 -4.11 -6.86
N SER A 101 -16.48 -4.95 -7.73
CA SER A 101 -15.99 -6.27 -7.33
C SER A 101 -14.83 -6.15 -6.31
N GLY A 102 -14.53 -7.23 -5.58
CA GLY A 102 -13.41 -7.27 -4.64
C GLY A 102 -12.08 -6.89 -5.29
N GLY A 103 -11.79 -7.42 -6.48
CA GLY A 103 -10.59 -7.09 -7.23
C GLY A 103 -10.53 -5.61 -7.65
N GLN A 104 -11.67 -5.02 -8.02
CA GLN A 104 -11.75 -3.57 -8.31
C GLN A 104 -11.53 -2.73 -7.05
N GLN A 105 -12.12 -3.12 -5.92
CA GLN A 105 -11.89 -2.43 -4.64
C GLN A 105 -10.42 -2.50 -4.23
N GLN A 106 -9.75 -3.63 -4.42
CA GLN A 106 -8.32 -3.78 -4.15
C GLN A 106 -7.49 -2.90 -5.08
N ARG A 107 -7.81 -2.80 -6.37
CA ARG A 107 -7.14 -1.87 -7.29
C ARG A 107 -7.31 -0.40 -6.86
N VAL A 108 -8.48 -0.01 -6.34
CA VAL A 108 -8.69 1.33 -5.77
C VAL A 108 -7.80 1.55 -4.54
N ALA A 109 -7.68 0.57 -3.65
CA ALA A 109 -6.80 0.66 -2.48
C ALA A 109 -5.31 0.77 -2.90
N ILE A 110 -4.89 0.03 -3.94
CA ILE A 110 -3.54 0.12 -4.52
C ILE A 110 -3.34 1.51 -5.15
N ALA A 111 -4.30 2.02 -5.93
CA ALA A 111 -4.24 3.35 -6.53
C ALA A 111 -4.07 4.43 -5.46
N ARG A 112 -4.88 4.37 -4.40
CA ARG A 112 -4.78 5.29 -3.26
C ARG A 112 -3.41 5.24 -2.59
N ALA A 113 -2.82 4.06 -2.43
CA ALA A 113 -1.49 3.91 -1.86
C ALA A 113 -0.39 4.47 -2.76
N LEU A 114 -0.54 4.32 -4.08
CA LEU A 114 0.47 4.64 -5.08
C LEU A 114 0.48 6.11 -5.51
N VAL A 115 -0.69 6.78 -5.51
CA VAL A 115 -0.89 8.12 -6.08
C VAL A 115 0.06 9.17 -5.52
N GLY A 116 0.46 9.01 -4.26
CA GLY A 116 1.41 9.90 -3.58
C GLY A 116 2.87 9.60 -3.90
N LYS A 117 3.18 8.68 -4.80
CA LYS A 117 4.54 8.22 -5.15
C LYS A 117 5.36 7.90 -3.89
N PRO A 118 4.92 6.96 -3.05
CA PRO A 118 5.59 6.63 -1.81
C PRO A 118 6.95 5.96 -2.09
N ALA A 119 7.87 6.00 -1.11
CA ALA A 119 9.14 5.29 -1.17
C ALA A 119 8.95 3.77 -1.02
N ILE A 120 7.89 3.35 -0.31
CA ILE A 120 7.57 1.94 -0.06
C ILE A 120 6.06 1.72 -0.07
N LEU A 121 5.63 0.60 -0.65
CA LEU A 121 4.27 0.07 -0.52
C LEU A 121 4.28 -1.08 0.49
N LEU A 122 3.44 -0.98 1.52
CA LEU A 122 3.24 -2.02 2.52
C LEU A 122 1.89 -2.70 2.29
N ALA A 123 1.91 -3.99 1.94
CA ALA A 123 0.73 -4.77 1.64
C ALA A 123 0.52 -5.87 2.68
N ASP A 124 -0.58 -5.81 3.43
CA ASP A 124 -0.97 -6.79 4.43
C ASP A 124 -2.05 -7.72 3.85
N GLU A 125 -1.66 -8.98 3.59
CA GLU A 125 -2.52 -10.03 3.01
C GLU A 125 -3.34 -9.53 1.82
N PRO A 126 -2.72 -8.90 0.79
CA PRO A 126 -3.44 -8.11 -0.22
C PRO A 126 -4.37 -8.92 -1.13
N THR A 127 -4.29 -10.25 -1.08
CA THR A 127 -5.14 -11.16 -1.85
C THR A 127 -6.08 -11.99 -0.98
N GLY A 128 -5.99 -11.87 0.34
CA GLY A 128 -6.68 -12.76 1.29
C GLY A 128 -8.22 -12.63 1.31
N ALA A 129 -8.78 -11.56 0.73
CA ALA A 129 -10.22 -11.36 0.60
C ALA A 129 -10.72 -11.55 -0.85
N LEU A 130 -9.85 -11.99 -1.78
CA LEU A 130 -10.17 -12.10 -3.20
C LEU A 130 -10.41 -13.57 -3.60
N ASP A 131 -11.21 -13.75 -4.66
CA ASP A 131 -11.27 -14.99 -5.38
C ASP A 131 -9.93 -15.28 -6.10
N VAL A 132 -9.72 -16.53 -6.51
CA VAL A 132 -8.46 -17.00 -7.08
C VAL A 132 -8.01 -16.20 -8.31
N ASN A 133 -8.95 -15.83 -9.18
CA ASN A 133 -8.63 -15.13 -10.43
C ASN A 133 -8.27 -13.66 -10.15
N SER A 134 -9.08 -12.97 -9.36
CA SER A 134 -8.81 -11.60 -8.91
C SER A 134 -7.50 -11.53 -8.12
N GLY A 135 -7.21 -12.53 -7.30
CA GLY A 135 -5.95 -12.63 -6.55
C GLY A 135 -4.74 -12.69 -7.49
N LYS A 136 -4.78 -13.54 -8.52
CA LYS A 136 -3.71 -13.64 -9.53
C LYS A 136 -3.49 -12.32 -10.29
N GLU A 137 -4.57 -11.63 -10.67
CA GLU A 137 -4.49 -10.33 -11.34
C GLU A 137 -3.82 -9.27 -10.45
N VAL A 138 -4.16 -9.26 -9.17
CA VAL A 138 -3.56 -8.33 -8.19
C VAL A 138 -2.08 -8.65 -7.95
N LEU A 139 -1.69 -9.93 -7.88
CA LEU A 139 -0.27 -10.32 -7.76
C LEU A 139 0.52 -9.89 -8.99
N LYS A 140 -0.01 -10.12 -10.20
CA LYS A 140 0.62 -9.64 -11.44
C LYS A 140 0.76 -8.11 -11.47
N LEU A 141 -0.21 -7.40 -10.92
CA LEU A 141 -0.13 -5.95 -10.78
C LEU A 141 1.02 -5.55 -9.85
N PHE A 142 1.22 -6.21 -8.70
CA PHE A 142 2.37 -5.96 -7.82
C PHE A 142 3.71 -6.24 -8.51
N GLU A 143 3.81 -7.33 -9.28
CA GLU A 143 5.03 -7.62 -10.08
C GLU A 143 5.34 -6.48 -11.06
N ASN A 144 4.32 -6.01 -11.81
CA ASN A 144 4.48 -4.90 -12.74
C ASN A 144 4.93 -3.61 -12.02
N LEU A 145 4.30 -3.27 -10.90
CA LEU A 145 4.68 -2.11 -10.10
C LEU A 145 6.12 -2.21 -9.58
N ASN A 146 6.56 -3.40 -9.16
CA ASN A 146 7.94 -3.62 -8.75
C ASN A 146 8.92 -3.47 -9.93
N GLN A 147 8.60 -3.99 -11.10
CA GLN A 147 9.40 -3.80 -12.32
C GLN A 147 9.51 -2.32 -12.75
N MET A 148 8.51 -1.51 -12.42
CA MET A 148 8.51 -0.05 -12.60
C MET A 148 9.33 0.69 -11.54
N GLY A 149 10.00 -0.02 -10.63
CA GLY A 149 10.88 0.54 -9.60
C GLY A 149 10.24 0.80 -8.24
N ASN A 150 9.00 0.38 -8.01
CA ASN A 150 8.38 0.51 -6.68
C ASN A 150 8.94 -0.54 -5.71
N THR A 151 9.31 -0.11 -4.52
CA THR A 151 9.66 -1.02 -3.41
C THR A 151 8.38 -1.51 -2.74
N ILE A 152 8.19 -2.83 -2.70
CA ILE A 152 6.98 -3.45 -2.16
C ILE A 152 7.37 -4.44 -1.06
N VAL A 153 6.81 -4.25 0.13
CA VAL A 153 6.88 -5.23 1.22
C VAL A 153 5.50 -5.83 1.41
N MET A 154 5.39 -7.13 1.20
CA MET A 154 4.15 -7.87 1.32
C MET A 154 4.19 -8.82 2.50
N ILE A 155 3.18 -8.78 3.35
CA ILE A 155 2.99 -9.74 4.43
C ILE A 155 1.94 -10.74 3.98
N THR A 156 2.28 -12.01 4.07
CA THR A 156 1.34 -13.10 3.77
C THR A 156 1.69 -14.36 4.58
N HIS A 157 0.69 -15.21 4.77
CA HIS A 157 0.85 -16.58 5.26
C HIS A 157 0.74 -17.61 4.13
N ASP A 158 0.38 -17.18 2.91
CA ASP A 158 0.28 -18.05 1.74
C ASP A 158 1.64 -18.12 1.01
N LEU A 159 2.22 -19.34 0.99
CA LEU A 159 3.49 -19.61 0.32
C LEU A 159 3.42 -19.41 -1.21
N ASN A 160 2.23 -19.56 -1.82
CA ASN A 160 2.08 -19.29 -3.25
C ASN A 160 2.17 -17.81 -3.55
N VAL A 161 1.60 -16.96 -2.68
CA VAL A 161 1.76 -15.51 -2.77
C VAL A 161 3.22 -15.10 -2.56
N ALA A 162 3.90 -15.69 -1.57
CA ALA A 162 5.30 -15.39 -1.26
C ALA A 162 6.24 -15.67 -2.45
N LYS A 163 5.96 -16.65 -3.31
CA LYS A 163 6.77 -16.99 -4.50
C LYS A 163 6.83 -15.86 -5.56
N HIS A 164 5.91 -14.90 -5.51
CA HIS A 164 5.91 -13.72 -6.40
C HIS A 164 6.92 -12.65 -5.98
N ALA A 165 7.51 -12.76 -4.77
CA ALA A 165 8.51 -11.83 -4.27
C ALA A 165 9.92 -12.25 -4.70
N GLY A 166 10.77 -11.27 -5.03
CA GLY A 166 12.18 -11.49 -5.33
C GLY A 166 13.01 -11.89 -4.09
N ARG A 167 12.52 -11.58 -2.89
CA ARG A 167 13.14 -11.93 -1.60
C ARG A 167 12.06 -12.32 -0.61
N VAL A 168 12.26 -13.44 0.09
CA VAL A 168 11.31 -13.93 1.11
C VAL A 168 12.00 -14.03 2.46
N VAL A 169 11.39 -13.45 3.46
CA VAL A 169 11.85 -13.47 4.85
C VAL A 169 10.77 -14.17 5.70
N ARG A 170 11.17 -15.11 6.53
CA ARG A 170 10.26 -15.80 7.47
C ARG A 170 10.42 -15.24 8.86
N ILE A 171 9.30 -15.08 9.56
CA ILE A 171 9.27 -14.73 10.98
C ILE A 171 8.65 -15.90 11.74
N VAL A 172 9.43 -16.52 12.63
CA VAL A 172 9.02 -17.61 13.49
C VAL A 172 9.38 -17.22 14.92
N ASP A 173 8.41 -17.23 15.83
CA ASP A 173 8.57 -16.91 17.26
C ASP A 173 9.31 -15.58 17.55
N GLY A 174 9.16 -14.61 16.64
CA GLY A 174 9.77 -13.29 16.74
C GLY A 174 11.15 -13.17 16.10
N GLU A 175 11.74 -14.26 15.64
CA GLU A 175 13.03 -14.29 14.97
C GLU A 175 12.88 -14.25 13.44
N ILE A 176 13.83 -13.61 12.77
CA ILE A 176 13.87 -13.46 11.31
C ILE A 176 14.80 -14.50 10.72
N TYR A 177 14.28 -15.24 9.73
CA TYR A 177 15.04 -16.22 8.95
C TYR A 177 15.00 -15.82 7.48
N GLU A 178 16.18 -15.72 6.87
CA GLU A 178 16.35 -15.54 5.43
C GLU A 178 16.59 -16.89 4.77
N ASN A 179 15.92 -17.18 3.65
CA ASN A 179 16.15 -18.41 2.86
C ASN A 179 17.22 -18.16 1.81
#